data_dcfbfc7db23b4ef19c5b2ac6c54e2ee6
#
_entry.id   dcfbfc7db23b4ef19c5b2ac6c54e2ee6
#
_cell.length_a   1.000
_cell.length_b   1.000
_cell.length_c   1.000
_cell.angle_alpha   90.00
_cell.angle_beta   90.00
_cell.angle_gamma   90.00
#
_symmetry.space_group_name_H-M   'P 1'
#
loop_
_entity.id
_entity.type
_entity.pdbx_description
1 polymer ?
#
loop_
_entity_poly.entity_id
_entity_poly.type
_entity_poly.pdbx_seq_one_letter_code
_entity_poly.pdbx_strand_id
1 'polypeptide(L)'
;MAEVIHYSSPLGMLTVAAEENQITVLVIDGQKYMERHLKGETTEREAPILKQAEQWLDRYFSGEKPDPAELPLSPKGSEFQKRVWKELLKIPYGMTDTYGGIAERLGSSARAVGSAVGRNPISILIPCHRVLGRDGNLTGYAGGVENKKKLLELEGAN
;
A
#
# COMPACT_ATOMS: atom_id res chain seq x y z
N MET A 1 12.37 -10.16 -14.69
CA MET A 1 11.49 -11.13 -14.00
C MET A 1 11.32 -10.72 -12.54
N ALA A 2 10.10 -10.67 -12.05
CA ALA A 2 9.85 -10.35 -10.66
C ALA A 2 10.00 -11.60 -9.79
N GLU A 3 10.54 -11.42 -8.60
CA GLU A 3 10.57 -12.46 -7.57
C GLU A 3 9.42 -12.20 -6.62
N VAL A 4 8.72 -13.24 -6.19
CA VAL A 4 7.55 -13.09 -5.32
C VAL A 4 7.61 -14.02 -4.13
N ILE A 5 6.97 -13.58 -3.04
CA ILE A 5 6.67 -14.42 -1.89
C ILE A 5 5.21 -14.23 -1.51
N HIS A 6 4.67 -15.19 -0.79
CA HIS A 6 3.33 -15.12 -0.23
C HIS A 6 3.44 -15.05 1.29
N TYR A 7 2.65 -14.18 1.90
CA TYR A 7 2.72 -13.90 3.33
C TYR A 7 1.32 -14.03 3.95
N SER A 8 1.19 -14.89 4.94
CA SER A 8 -0.09 -15.06 5.65
C SER A 8 -0.24 -13.95 6.68
N SER A 9 -1.31 -13.18 6.59
CA SER A 9 -1.55 -12.03 7.46
C SER A 9 -2.95 -12.06 8.05
N PRO A 10 -3.23 -11.18 9.04
CA PRO A 10 -4.61 -11.04 9.56
C PRO A 10 -5.62 -10.60 8.49
N LEU A 11 -5.15 -10.07 7.37
CA LEU A 11 -6.01 -9.66 6.26
C LEU A 11 -6.18 -10.75 5.20
N GLY A 12 -5.60 -11.92 5.43
CA GLY A 12 -5.52 -12.97 4.44
C GLY A 12 -4.14 -13.04 3.81
N MET A 13 -4.02 -13.78 2.73
CA MET A 13 -2.73 -13.94 2.06
C MET A 13 -2.32 -12.67 1.32
N LEU A 14 -1.09 -12.26 1.51
CA LEU A 14 -0.50 -11.15 0.77
C LEU A 14 0.50 -11.72 -0.23
N THR A 15 0.61 -11.06 -1.39
CA THR A 15 1.65 -11.36 -2.37
C THR A 15 2.57 -10.16 -2.46
N VAL A 16 3.87 -10.38 -2.26
CA VAL A 16 4.88 -9.33 -2.32
C VAL A 16 5.83 -9.65 -3.46
N ALA A 17 6.07 -8.68 -4.33
CA ALA A 17 6.95 -8.84 -5.47
C ALA A 17 8.10 -7.82 -5.42
N ALA A 18 9.24 -8.23 -5.94
CA ALA A 18 10.42 -7.37 -6.03
C ALA A 18 11.11 -7.56 -7.38
N GLU A 19 11.70 -6.47 -7.86
CA GLU A 19 12.53 -6.47 -9.06
C GLU A 19 13.75 -5.63 -8.75
N GLU A 20 14.92 -6.08 -9.20
CA GLU A 20 16.17 -5.34 -9.02
C GLU A 20 16.41 -4.90 -7.57
N ASN A 21 16.09 -5.78 -6.64
CA ASN A 21 16.28 -5.55 -5.21
C ASN A 21 15.44 -4.40 -4.64
N GLN A 22 14.29 -4.12 -5.25
CA GLN A 22 13.33 -3.13 -4.76
C GLN A 22 11.93 -3.75 -4.74
N ILE A 23 11.13 -3.37 -3.75
CA ILE A 23 9.72 -3.82 -3.67
C ILE A 23 8.92 -3.08 -4.74
N THR A 24 8.24 -3.83 -5.59
CA THR A 24 7.42 -3.24 -6.67
C THR A 24 5.93 -3.47 -6.48
N VAL A 25 5.54 -4.51 -5.72
CA VAL A 25 4.13 -4.85 -5.51
C VAL A 25 3.95 -5.42 -4.11
N LEU A 26 2.88 -5.03 -3.44
CA LEU A 26 2.34 -5.71 -2.28
C LEU A 26 0.82 -5.63 -2.40
N VAL A 27 0.19 -6.78 -2.56
CA VAL A 27 -1.27 -6.84 -2.71
C VAL A 27 -1.88 -7.84 -1.76
N ILE A 28 -3.11 -7.57 -1.35
CA ILE A 28 -3.94 -8.53 -0.63
C ILE A 28 -4.55 -9.43 -1.71
N ASP A 29 -4.34 -10.74 -1.62
CA ASP A 29 -4.81 -11.65 -2.66
C ASP A 29 -6.31 -11.46 -2.93
N GLY A 30 -6.64 -11.34 -4.21
CA GLY A 30 -8.01 -11.08 -4.66
C GLY A 30 -8.39 -9.63 -4.76
N GLN A 31 -7.49 -8.70 -4.37
CA GLN A 31 -7.83 -7.28 -4.45
C GLN A 31 -7.94 -6.78 -5.89
N LYS A 32 -8.62 -5.65 -6.05
CA LYS A 32 -8.80 -5.00 -7.33
C LYS A 32 -7.45 -4.66 -7.99
N TYR A 33 -7.33 -4.91 -9.28
CA TYR A 33 -6.11 -4.68 -10.08
C TYR A 33 -4.92 -5.58 -9.76
N MET A 34 -5.11 -6.63 -8.92
CA MET A 34 -4.02 -7.53 -8.56
C MET A 34 -3.27 -8.10 -9.79
N GLU A 35 -4.02 -8.61 -10.75
CA GLU A 35 -3.42 -9.19 -11.97
C GLU A 35 -2.61 -8.17 -12.76
N ARG A 36 -3.07 -6.93 -12.80
CA ARG A 36 -2.38 -5.85 -13.50
C ARG A 36 -1.05 -5.52 -12.81
N HIS A 37 -1.04 -5.49 -11.49
CA HIS A 37 0.17 -5.20 -10.73
C HIS A 37 1.20 -6.31 -10.85
N LEU A 38 0.75 -7.57 -10.90
CA LEU A 38 1.63 -8.74 -11.00
C LEU A 38 1.88 -9.17 -12.45
N LYS A 39 1.65 -8.26 -13.40
CA LYS A 39 1.84 -8.51 -14.82
C LYS A 39 3.30 -8.90 -15.12
N GLY A 40 3.46 -9.93 -15.96
CA GLY A 40 4.76 -10.42 -16.37
C GLY A 40 5.12 -11.72 -15.67
N GLU A 41 6.30 -12.24 -16.00
CA GLU A 41 6.77 -13.49 -15.41
C GLU A 41 7.20 -13.27 -13.95
N THR A 42 6.78 -14.19 -13.09
CA THR A 42 7.17 -14.18 -11.68
C THR A 42 7.79 -15.51 -11.31
N THR A 43 8.71 -15.47 -10.35
CA THR A 43 9.35 -16.68 -9.81
C THR A 43 9.23 -16.62 -8.29
N GLU A 44 8.69 -17.67 -7.69
CA GLU A 44 8.68 -17.78 -6.24
C GLU A 44 10.11 -17.99 -5.77
N ARG A 45 10.62 -17.00 -5.05
CA ARG A 45 12.00 -17.04 -4.59
C ARG A 45 12.18 -16.09 -3.41
N GLU A 46 12.82 -16.59 -2.38
CA GLU A 46 13.08 -15.79 -1.19
C GLU A 46 14.37 -14.97 -1.38
N ALA A 47 14.23 -13.84 -2.07
CA ALA A 47 15.35 -12.89 -2.22
C ALA A 47 15.56 -12.12 -0.91
N PRO A 48 16.76 -11.60 -0.64
CA PRO A 48 17.03 -10.84 0.58
C PRO A 48 16.04 -9.69 0.83
N ILE A 49 15.67 -8.95 -0.21
CA ILE A 49 14.72 -7.85 -0.05
C ILE A 49 13.33 -8.34 0.35
N LEU A 50 12.91 -9.50 -0.16
CA LEU A 50 11.62 -10.08 0.20
C LEU A 50 11.62 -10.60 1.63
N LYS A 51 12.74 -11.12 2.09
CA LYS A 51 12.88 -11.51 3.49
C LYS A 51 12.79 -10.29 4.42
N GLN A 52 13.41 -9.19 4.01
CA GLN A 52 13.28 -7.94 4.76
C GLN A 52 11.84 -7.45 4.80
N ALA A 53 11.11 -7.61 3.69
CA ALA A 53 9.69 -7.24 3.65
C ALA A 53 8.87 -8.11 4.60
N GLU A 54 9.14 -9.42 4.67
CA GLU A 54 8.47 -10.30 5.63
C GLU A 54 8.72 -9.85 7.06
N GLN A 55 9.95 -9.51 7.40
CA GLN A 55 10.31 -9.06 8.75
C GLN A 55 9.62 -7.73 9.07
N TRP A 56 9.54 -6.83 8.09
CA TRP A 56 8.82 -5.58 8.24
C TRP A 56 7.33 -5.83 8.52
N LEU A 57 6.71 -6.73 7.77
CA LEU A 57 5.30 -7.09 7.95
C LEU A 57 5.06 -7.76 9.32
N ASP A 58 5.97 -8.62 9.76
CA ASP A 58 5.87 -9.23 11.09
C ASP A 58 5.85 -8.15 12.18
N ARG A 59 6.73 -7.17 12.07
CA ARG A 59 6.77 -6.05 13.01
C ARG A 59 5.51 -5.19 12.92
N TYR A 60 5.04 -4.93 11.72
CA TYR A 60 3.84 -4.13 11.51
C TYR A 60 2.62 -4.79 12.16
N PHE A 61 2.38 -6.06 11.88
CA PHE A 61 1.21 -6.77 12.40
C PHE A 61 1.33 -7.12 13.89
N SER A 62 2.51 -7.03 14.47
CA SER A 62 2.68 -7.20 15.92
C SER A 62 2.47 -5.91 16.71
N GLY A 63 2.17 -4.81 16.03
CA GLY A 63 1.90 -3.53 16.69
C GLY A 63 3.09 -2.62 16.83
N GLU A 64 4.25 -3.01 16.33
CA GLU A 64 5.38 -2.10 16.20
C GLU A 64 5.07 -1.11 15.07
N LYS A 65 5.77 -0.01 15.01
CA LYS A 65 5.49 1.03 14.02
C LYS A 65 6.67 1.14 13.04
N PRO A 66 6.92 0.09 12.23
CA PRO A 66 8.07 0.15 11.32
C PRO A 66 7.86 1.20 10.24
N ASP A 67 8.93 1.86 9.86
CA ASP A 67 8.89 2.90 8.83
C ASP A 67 9.02 2.27 7.44
N PRO A 68 8.11 2.56 6.51
CA PRO A 68 8.26 2.08 5.12
C PRO A 68 9.58 2.49 4.47
N ALA A 69 10.20 3.58 4.93
CA ALA A 69 11.48 4.04 4.42
C ALA A 69 12.62 3.05 4.67
N GLU A 70 12.41 2.06 5.55
CA GLU A 70 13.39 0.99 5.77
C GLU A 70 13.55 0.08 4.55
N LEU A 71 12.57 0.10 3.65
CA LEU A 71 12.57 -0.77 2.46
C LEU A 71 12.64 0.08 1.20
N PRO A 72 13.45 -0.32 0.22
CA PRO A 72 13.44 0.37 -1.06
C PRO A 72 12.18 0.02 -1.84
N LEU A 73 11.38 1.03 -2.14
CA LEU A 73 10.12 0.88 -2.85
C LEU A 73 10.24 1.47 -4.26
N SER A 74 9.72 0.76 -5.25
CA SER A 74 9.72 1.22 -6.64
C SER A 74 8.35 0.98 -7.27
N PRO A 75 7.35 1.76 -6.87
CA PRO A 75 6.01 1.62 -7.45
C PRO A 75 6.00 2.11 -8.90
N LYS A 76 5.38 1.32 -9.79
CA LYS A 76 5.24 1.70 -11.19
C LYS A 76 3.93 2.43 -11.40
N GLY A 77 4.00 3.56 -12.09
CA GLY A 77 2.81 4.35 -12.36
C GLY A 77 3.17 5.65 -13.08
N SER A 78 2.15 6.47 -13.35
CA SER A 78 2.33 7.78 -13.98
C SER A 78 3.00 8.75 -13.01
N GLU A 79 3.48 9.87 -13.54
CA GLU A 79 4.08 10.91 -12.71
C GLU A 79 3.08 11.43 -11.67
N PHE A 80 1.81 11.63 -12.06
CA PHE A 80 0.79 12.07 -11.13
C PHE A 80 0.53 11.03 -10.04
N GLN A 81 0.41 9.75 -10.42
CA GLN A 81 0.21 8.68 -9.45
C GLN A 81 1.36 8.63 -8.45
N LYS A 82 2.59 8.75 -8.93
CA LYS A 82 3.76 8.75 -8.04
C LYS A 82 3.76 9.94 -7.08
N ARG A 83 3.31 11.11 -7.55
CA ARG A 83 3.17 12.28 -6.67
C ARG A 83 2.15 12.03 -5.57
N VAL A 84 1.02 11.41 -5.90
CA VAL A 84 -0.01 11.04 -4.91
C VAL A 84 0.58 10.06 -3.91
N TRP A 85 1.25 9.02 -4.39
CA TRP A 85 1.80 7.99 -3.50
C TRP A 85 2.88 8.55 -2.56
N LYS A 86 3.65 9.55 -2.99
CA LYS A 86 4.58 10.25 -2.11
C LYS A 86 3.86 10.98 -0.99
N GLU A 87 2.69 11.56 -1.27
CA GLU A 87 1.88 12.19 -0.23
C GLU A 87 1.39 11.15 0.78
N LEU A 88 1.03 9.96 0.31
CA LEU A 88 0.59 8.88 1.20
C LEU A 88 1.70 8.49 2.18
N LEU A 89 2.93 8.42 1.71
CA LEU A 89 4.07 8.06 2.55
C LEU A 89 4.34 9.06 3.67
N LYS A 90 3.79 10.27 3.57
CA LYS A 90 3.92 11.29 4.61
C LYS A 90 2.89 11.16 5.72
N ILE A 91 1.87 10.30 5.55
CA ILE A 91 0.83 10.11 6.56
C ILE A 91 1.36 9.17 7.64
N PRO A 92 1.56 9.66 8.88
CA PRO A 92 2.15 8.81 9.93
C PRO A 92 1.24 7.66 10.35
N TYR A 93 1.83 6.65 10.91
CA TYR A 93 1.11 5.55 11.55
C TYR A 93 0.12 6.11 12.57
N GLY A 94 -1.12 5.63 12.54
CA GLY A 94 -2.16 6.08 13.46
C GLY A 94 -2.86 7.37 13.04
N MET A 95 -2.46 7.96 11.93
CA MET A 95 -3.04 9.19 11.42
C MET A 95 -3.78 8.96 10.11
N THR A 96 -4.64 9.89 9.72
CA THR A 96 -5.40 9.81 8.47
C THR A 96 -5.33 11.14 7.73
N ASP A 97 -5.63 11.09 6.44
CA ASP A 97 -5.75 12.27 5.59
C ASP A 97 -7.02 12.08 4.76
N THR A 98 -7.36 13.06 3.94
CA THR A 98 -8.53 12.98 3.07
C THR A 98 -8.11 13.14 1.61
N TYR A 99 -8.95 12.60 0.72
CA TYR A 99 -8.72 12.78 -0.73
C TYR A 99 -8.69 14.28 -1.09
N GLY A 100 -9.61 15.05 -0.49
CA GLY A 100 -9.67 16.49 -0.73
C GLY A 100 -8.44 17.24 -0.22
N GLY A 101 -7.93 16.86 0.94
CA GLY A 101 -6.73 17.48 1.51
C GLY A 101 -5.50 17.25 0.64
N ILE A 102 -5.33 16.01 0.18
CA ILE A 102 -4.22 15.68 -0.72
C ILE A 102 -4.38 16.43 -2.05
N ALA A 103 -5.59 16.45 -2.59
CA ALA A 103 -5.88 17.15 -3.84
C ALA A 103 -5.53 18.63 -3.76
N GLU A 104 -5.88 19.28 -2.67
CA GLU A 104 -5.59 20.68 -2.47
C GLU A 104 -4.09 20.94 -2.50
N ARG A 105 -3.30 20.11 -1.81
CA ARG A 105 -1.85 20.25 -1.80
C ARG A 105 -1.20 20.00 -3.17
N LEU A 106 -1.82 19.18 -3.99
CA LEU A 106 -1.28 18.83 -5.32
C LEU A 106 -1.88 19.69 -6.44
N GLY A 107 -2.81 20.58 -6.13
CA GLY A 107 -3.49 21.38 -7.14
C GLY A 107 -4.35 20.51 -8.08
N SER A 108 -5.01 19.51 -7.54
CA SER A 108 -5.81 18.54 -8.30
C SER A 108 -7.20 18.40 -7.71
N SER A 109 -7.94 17.37 -8.11
CA SER A 109 -9.27 17.08 -7.60
C SER A 109 -9.28 15.84 -6.72
N ALA A 110 -10.23 15.76 -5.78
CA ALA A 110 -10.39 14.60 -4.95
C ALA A 110 -10.62 13.33 -5.78
N ARG A 111 -11.34 13.46 -6.90
CA ARG A 111 -11.61 12.35 -7.81
C ARG A 111 -10.32 11.81 -8.45
N ALA A 112 -9.46 12.70 -8.93
CA ALA A 112 -8.20 12.29 -9.55
C ALA A 112 -7.28 11.64 -8.51
N VAL A 113 -7.21 12.22 -7.32
CA VAL A 113 -6.43 11.65 -6.22
C VAL A 113 -6.99 10.28 -5.83
N GLY A 114 -8.30 10.15 -5.71
CA GLY A 114 -8.94 8.88 -5.38
C GLY A 114 -8.61 7.78 -6.37
N SER A 115 -8.61 8.11 -7.67
CA SER A 115 -8.22 7.16 -8.71
C SER A 115 -6.77 6.70 -8.54
N ALA A 116 -5.85 7.64 -8.27
CA ALA A 116 -4.44 7.32 -8.07
C ALA A 116 -4.23 6.49 -6.80
N VAL A 117 -4.91 6.83 -5.71
CA VAL A 117 -4.85 6.07 -4.46
C VAL A 117 -5.31 4.62 -4.69
N GLY A 118 -6.40 4.46 -5.43
CA GLY A 118 -6.95 3.13 -5.72
C GLY A 118 -6.04 2.25 -6.59
N ARG A 119 -5.07 2.85 -7.27
CA ARG A 119 -4.13 2.12 -8.14
C ARG A 119 -2.75 1.93 -7.52
N ASN A 120 -2.61 2.23 -6.24
CA ASN A 120 -1.37 2.00 -5.51
C ASN A 120 -0.97 0.53 -5.61
N PRO A 121 0.21 0.21 -6.16
CA PRO A 121 0.64 -1.19 -6.32
C PRO A 121 1.28 -1.78 -5.07
N ILE A 122 1.56 -0.98 -4.05
CA ILE A 122 2.27 -1.44 -2.85
C ILE A 122 1.43 -1.10 -1.62
N SER A 123 0.35 -1.87 -1.42
CA SER A 123 -0.55 -1.67 -0.27
C SER A 123 0.20 -1.82 1.05
N ILE A 124 -0.29 -1.22 2.11
CA ILE A 124 0.26 -1.24 3.46
C ILE A 124 1.55 -0.42 3.59
N LEU A 125 2.57 -0.72 2.80
CA LEU A 125 3.84 0.03 2.81
C LEU A 125 3.63 1.46 2.32
N ILE A 126 2.91 1.64 1.21
CA ILE A 126 2.43 2.95 0.81
C ILE A 126 0.99 3.02 1.35
N PRO A 127 0.76 3.77 2.43
CA PRO A 127 -0.44 3.57 3.26
C PRO A 127 -1.72 4.18 2.70
N CYS A 128 -2.19 3.68 1.58
CA CYS A 128 -3.42 4.16 0.97
C CYS A 128 -4.66 3.94 1.85
N HIS A 129 -4.58 3.01 2.81
CA HIS A 129 -5.66 2.79 3.78
C HIS A 129 -5.87 3.97 4.73
N ARG A 130 -4.90 4.90 4.82
CA ARG A 130 -4.97 6.07 5.71
C ARG A 130 -5.68 7.25 5.08
N VAL A 131 -6.24 7.09 3.87
CA VAL A 131 -6.97 8.17 3.20
C VAL A 131 -8.46 7.90 3.33
N LEU A 132 -9.19 8.89 3.83
CA LEU A 132 -10.62 8.82 4.06
C LEU A 132 -11.37 9.80 3.16
N GLY A 133 -12.65 9.55 2.97
CA GLY A 133 -13.52 10.49 2.29
C GLY A 133 -13.87 11.67 3.17
N ARG A 134 -14.71 12.57 2.64
CA ARG A 134 -15.22 13.71 3.40
C ARG A 134 -15.86 13.23 4.69
N ASP A 135 -15.67 13.97 5.76
CA ASP A 135 -16.22 13.69 7.09
C ASP A 135 -15.77 12.34 7.68
N GLY A 136 -14.62 11.85 7.26
CA GLY A 136 -14.04 10.64 7.81
C GLY A 136 -14.66 9.35 7.30
N ASN A 137 -15.43 9.41 6.20
CA ASN A 137 -16.06 8.22 5.64
C ASN A 137 -15.05 7.23 5.09
N LEU A 138 -15.28 5.95 5.41
CA LEU A 138 -14.50 4.85 4.82
C LEU A 138 -15.02 4.64 3.40
N THR A 139 -14.35 5.24 2.43
CA THR A 139 -14.66 5.00 1.03
C THR A 139 -13.74 3.92 0.49
N GLY A 140 -13.95 3.49 -0.74
CA GLY A 140 -13.32 2.33 -1.33
C GLY A 140 -11.83 2.10 -1.03
N TYR A 141 -11.45 0.86 -1.08
CA TYR A 141 -10.07 0.42 -0.90
C TYR A 141 -9.87 -0.79 -1.82
N ALA A 142 -8.77 -0.85 -2.56
CA ALA A 142 -8.54 -1.95 -3.50
C ALA A 142 -8.55 -3.31 -2.80
N GLY A 143 -8.05 -3.37 -1.56
CA GLY A 143 -8.06 -4.57 -0.75
C GLY A 143 -9.37 -4.84 -0.01
N GLY A 144 -10.40 -4.02 -0.22
CA GLY A 144 -11.71 -4.16 0.43
C GLY A 144 -11.86 -3.27 1.65
N VAL A 145 -13.06 -2.70 1.83
CA VAL A 145 -13.36 -1.77 2.92
C VAL A 145 -13.15 -2.42 4.29
N GLU A 146 -13.48 -3.70 4.42
CA GLU A 146 -13.26 -4.43 5.67
C GLU A 146 -11.77 -4.49 6.04
N ASN A 147 -10.90 -4.71 5.07
CA ASN A 147 -9.47 -4.73 5.32
C ASN A 147 -8.94 -3.33 5.62
N LYS A 148 -9.47 -2.30 4.98
CA LYS A 148 -9.15 -0.91 5.29
C LYS A 148 -9.46 -0.62 6.76
N LYS A 149 -10.64 -1.01 7.21
CA LYS A 149 -11.06 -0.84 8.59
C LYS A 149 -10.13 -1.58 9.56
N LYS A 150 -9.77 -2.83 9.24
CA LYS A 150 -8.86 -3.62 10.08
C LYS A 150 -7.50 -2.96 10.21
N LEU A 151 -6.96 -2.41 9.11
CA LEU A 151 -5.67 -1.73 9.14
C LEU A 151 -5.73 -0.47 10.00
N LEU A 152 -6.78 0.33 9.87
CA LEU A 152 -6.95 1.53 10.67
C LEU A 152 -7.11 1.19 12.16
N GLU A 153 -7.87 0.16 12.48
CA GLU A 153 -8.04 -0.30 13.86
C GLU A 153 -6.71 -0.80 14.44
N LEU A 154 -5.95 -1.56 13.66
CA LEU A 154 -4.63 -2.04 14.09
C LEU A 154 -3.72 -0.86 14.44
N GLU A 155 -3.78 0.20 13.65
CA GLU A 155 -2.95 1.38 13.86
C GLU A 155 -3.49 2.32 14.95
N GLY A 156 -4.67 2.05 15.47
CA GLY A 156 -5.29 2.93 16.46
C GLY A 156 -5.85 4.22 15.88
N ALA A 157 -6.08 4.26 14.57
CA ALA A 157 -6.65 5.40 13.88
C ALA A 157 -8.18 5.23 13.84
N ASN A 158 -8.90 6.24 14.26
CA ASN A 158 -10.37 6.21 14.25
C ASN A 158 -10.91 7.28 13.34
#